data_c57e05e4094cdab13bbde7e09938f3fa
#
_entry.id   c57e05e4094cdab13bbde7e09938f3fa
#
_cell.length_a   1.000
_cell.length_b   1.000
_cell.length_c   1.000
_cell.angle_alpha   90.00
_cell.angle_beta   90.00
_cell.angle_gamma   90.00
#
_symmetry.space_group_name_H-M   'P 1'
#
loop_
_entity.id
_entity.type
_entity.pdbx_description
1 polymer ?
#
loop_
_entity_poly.entity_id
_entity_poly.type
_entity_poly.pdbx_seq_one_letter_code
_entity_poly.pdbx_strand_id
1 'polypeptide(L)'
;RVRFVPVLVYDDNEQNKKDNIAGQTVPLDMRGKVDYILADGVVAEASSQETEAKWIYKDSLSGDINDRYYYYISALEPGEVSEMLLKEVTYNGELPENTHFELRVLAEGIAKAQLPYLV
;
A
#
# COMPACT_ATOMS: atom_id res chain seq x y z
N ARG A 1 -6.89 -5.81 -6.92
CA ARG A 1 -5.61 -5.81 -6.21
C ARG A 1 -5.27 -4.43 -5.68
N VAL A 2 -4.42 -4.40 -4.67
CA VAL A 2 -4.02 -3.16 -3.99
C VAL A 2 -2.51 -3.11 -3.87
N ARG A 3 -1.97 -1.91 -4.03
CA ARG A 3 -0.56 -1.63 -3.77
C ARG A 3 -0.45 -0.38 -2.92
N PHE A 4 0.47 -0.37 -1.97
CA PHE A 4 0.77 0.80 -1.15
C PHE A 4 1.93 1.57 -1.76
N VAL A 5 1.79 2.90 -1.81
CA VAL A 5 2.84 3.79 -2.30
C VAL A 5 3.12 4.84 -1.21
N PRO A 6 4.13 4.60 -0.37
CA PRO A 6 4.52 5.57 0.65
C PRO A 6 5.30 6.72 0.01
N VAL A 7 4.96 7.95 0.38
CA VAL A 7 5.64 9.15 -0.13
C VAL A 7 5.74 10.19 0.96
N LEU A 8 6.73 11.08 0.83
CA LEU A 8 6.74 12.35 1.55
C LEU A 8 6.24 13.42 0.60
N VAL A 9 5.45 14.34 1.13
CA VAL A 9 4.81 15.40 0.34
C VAL A 9 5.11 16.75 0.98
N TYR A 10 5.42 17.74 0.15
CA TYR A 10 5.59 19.10 0.62
C TYR A 10 4.25 19.66 1.11
N ASP A 11 4.25 20.20 2.33
CA ASP A 11 3.05 20.77 2.94
C ASP A 11 2.46 21.90 2.09
N ASP A 12 1.15 22.05 2.19
CA ASP A 12 0.44 23.18 1.58
C ASP A 12 0.55 24.41 2.48
N ASN A 13 1.73 25.03 2.48
CA ASN A 13 2.02 26.20 3.30
C ASN A 13 2.60 27.34 2.45
N GLU A 14 2.72 28.52 3.05
CA GLU A 14 3.15 29.73 2.35
C GLU A 14 4.56 29.59 1.74
N GLN A 15 5.49 28.98 2.47
CA GLN A 15 6.85 28.84 1.99
C GLN A 15 6.91 27.93 0.76
N ASN A 16 6.22 26.79 0.83
CA ASN A 16 6.20 25.85 -0.29
C ASN A 16 5.44 26.40 -1.50
N LYS A 17 4.42 27.21 -1.27
CA LYS A 17 3.72 27.91 -2.36
C LYS A 17 4.62 28.90 -3.08
N LYS A 18 5.43 29.66 -2.35
CA LYS A 18 6.40 30.57 -2.94
C LYS A 18 7.40 29.82 -3.81
N ASP A 19 7.82 28.64 -3.38
CA ASP A 19 8.80 27.83 -4.09
C ASP A 19 8.16 26.95 -5.18
N ASN A 20 6.85 27.00 -5.36
CA ASN A 20 6.08 26.20 -6.32
C ASN A 20 6.22 24.68 -6.12
N ILE A 21 6.36 24.24 -4.88
CA ILE A 21 6.50 22.81 -4.55
C ILE A 21 5.38 22.27 -3.68
N ALA A 22 4.48 23.11 -3.16
CA ALA A 22 3.37 22.65 -2.31
C ALA A 22 2.60 21.50 -2.98
N GLY A 23 2.40 20.42 -2.24
CA GLY A 23 1.67 19.24 -2.72
C GLY A 23 2.47 18.30 -3.61
N GLN A 24 3.70 18.65 -3.96
CA GLN A 24 4.55 17.77 -4.76
C GLN A 24 5.24 16.74 -3.87
N THR A 25 5.56 15.57 -4.45
CA THR A 25 6.28 14.54 -3.73
C THR A 25 7.76 14.91 -3.61
N VAL A 26 8.33 14.57 -2.45
CA VAL A 26 9.77 14.72 -2.21
C VAL A 26 10.47 13.55 -2.89
N PRO A 27 11.51 13.78 -3.72
CA PRO A 27 12.23 12.71 -4.39
C PRO A 27 13.14 11.98 -3.40
N LEU A 28 12.58 11.00 -2.70
CA LEU A 28 13.26 10.23 -1.67
C LEU A 28 12.94 8.75 -1.85
N ASP A 29 13.98 7.91 -1.74
CA ASP A 29 13.82 6.48 -1.75
C ASP A 29 13.22 6.03 -0.41
N MET A 30 12.03 5.46 -0.46
CA MET A 30 11.28 5.05 0.74
C MET A 30 11.59 3.62 1.20
N ARG A 31 12.45 2.89 0.48
CA ARG A 31 12.77 1.51 0.84
C ARG A 31 13.42 1.42 2.22
N GLY A 32 12.93 0.47 3.03
CA GLY A 32 13.44 0.27 4.38
C GLY A 32 13.03 1.33 5.38
N LYS A 33 12.18 2.29 5.00
CA LYS A 33 11.81 3.42 5.87
C LYS A 33 10.37 3.36 6.35
N VAL A 34 9.61 2.36 5.93
CA VAL A 34 8.20 2.26 6.25
C VAL A 34 7.90 0.89 6.82
N ASP A 35 7.22 0.86 7.96
CA ASP A 35 6.77 -0.37 8.60
C ASP A 35 5.26 -0.49 8.46
N TYR A 36 4.80 -1.67 8.09
CA TYR A 36 3.38 -1.98 7.94
C TYR A 36 2.98 -3.04 8.94
N ILE A 37 1.83 -2.83 9.58
CA ILE A 37 1.17 -3.88 10.37
C ILE A 37 -0.07 -4.28 9.60
N LEU A 38 -0.03 -5.47 9.01
CA LEU A 38 -1.12 -6.00 8.22
C LEU A 38 -2.22 -6.56 9.12
N ALA A 39 -3.44 -6.58 8.62
CA ALA A 39 -4.56 -7.16 9.33
C ALA A 39 -4.43 -8.68 9.42
N ASP A 40 -5.16 -9.28 10.37
CA ASP A 40 -5.26 -10.73 10.46
C ASP A 40 -5.91 -11.25 9.17
N GLY A 41 -5.49 -12.42 8.72
CA GLY A 41 -6.01 -12.98 7.47
C GLY A 41 -5.30 -12.50 6.21
N VAL A 42 -4.27 -11.64 6.34
CA VAL A 42 -3.41 -11.27 5.22
C VAL A 42 -2.20 -12.20 5.24
N VAL A 43 -2.10 -13.07 4.25
CA VAL A 43 -1.08 -14.13 4.22
C VAL A 43 -0.29 -14.11 2.92
N ALA A 44 0.93 -14.65 2.97
CA ALA A 44 1.75 -14.80 1.77
C ALA A 44 1.14 -15.83 0.82
N GLU A 45 1.44 -15.71 -0.46
CA GLU A 45 0.99 -16.66 -1.48
C GLU A 45 1.32 -18.10 -1.10
N ALA A 46 2.51 -18.35 -0.55
CA ALA A 46 2.94 -19.69 -0.14
C ALA A 46 2.06 -20.28 0.98
N SER A 47 1.36 -19.45 1.74
CA SER A 47 0.48 -19.87 2.84
C SER A 47 -0.99 -19.75 2.47
N SER A 48 -1.33 -19.56 1.19
CA SER A 48 -2.70 -19.33 0.74
C SER A 48 -3.63 -20.52 0.94
N GLN A 49 -3.09 -21.68 1.20
CA GLN A 49 -3.87 -22.90 1.48
C GLN A 49 -4.42 -22.93 2.91
N GLU A 50 -3.95 -22.05 3.77
CA GLU A 50 -4.49 -21.96 5.12
C GLU A 50 -5.92 -21.43 5.08
N THR A 51 -6.74 -21.95 5.98
CA THR A 51 -8.14 -21.53 6.08
C THR A 51 -8.21 -20.10 6.61
N GLU A 52 -9.26 -19.38 6.25
CA GLU A 52 -9.56 -18.04 6.73
C GLU A 52 -8.69 -16.90 6.17
N ALA A 53 -7.85 -17.16 5.18
CA ALA A 53 -7.17 -16.07 4.48
C ALA A 53 -8.20 -15.14 3.82
N LYS A 54 -8.02 -13.83 3.98
CA LYS A 54 -8.88 -12.80 3.36
C LYS A 54 -8.16 -12.11 2.23
N TRP A 55 -6.87 -11.89 2.41
CA TRP A 55 -6.00 -11.27 1.42
C TRP A 55 -4.77 -12.15 1.23
N ILE A 56 -4.27 -12.19 0.01
CA ILE A 56 -3.04 -12.90 -0.34
C ILE A 56 -2.09 -11.88 -0.93
N TYR A 57 -0.84 -11.87 -0.48
CA TYR A 57 0.15 -10.99 -1.06
C TYR A 57 1.23 -11.78 -1.79
N LYS A 58 1.77 -11.12 -2.81
CA LYS A 58 2.85 -11.65 -3.62
C LYS A 58 3.95 -10.62 -3.70
N ASP A 59 5.16 -11.02 -3.32
CA ASP A 59 6.32 -10.15 -3.42
C ASP A 59 6.77 -10.02 -4.87
N SER A 60 7.25 -8.82 -5.21
CA SER A 60 7.88 -8.59 -6.50
C SER A 60 9.29 -9.18 -6.53
N LEU A 61 9.91 -9.18 -7.69
CA LEU A 61 11.29 -9.64 -7.85
C LEU A 61 12.29 -8.80 -7.06
N SER A 62 11.94 -7.55 -6.74
CA SER A 62 12.80 -6.68 -5.94
C SER A 62 12.92 -7.14 -4.48
N GLY A 63 11.94 -7.90 -3.99
CA GLY A 63 11.86 -8.27 -2.58
C GLY A 63 11.47 -7.14 -1.64
N ASP A 64 11.23 -5.93 -2.17
CA ASP A 64 10.84 -4.78 -1.37
C ASP A 64 9.35 -4.86 -1.05
N ILE A 65 9.01 -4.71 0.23
CA ILE A 65 7.61 -4.73 0.68
C ILE A 65 6.78 -3.63 0.01
N ASN A 66 7.41 -2.50 -0.37
CA ASN A 66 6.70 -1.39 -1.04
C ASN A 66 6.27 -1.75 -2.47
N ASP A 67 6.86 -2.77 -3.07
CA ASP A 67 6.52 -3.22 -4.42
C ASP A 67 5.55 -4.40 -4.43
N ARG A 68 5.04 -4.76 -3.26
CA ARG A 68 4.16 -5.90 -3.09
C ARG A 68 2.74 -5.58 -3.55
N TYR A 69 2.07 -6.58 -4.13
CA TYR A 69 0.63 -6.50 -4.43
C TYR A 69 -0.15 -7.37 -3.46
N TYR A 70 -1.34 -6.89 -3.12
CA TYR A 70 -2.30 -7.60 -2.27
C TYR A 70 -3.55 -7.91 -3.07
N TYR A 71 -4.01 -9.14 -3.02
CA TYR A 71 -5.19 -9.62 -3.74
C TYR A 71 -6.26 -10.04 -2.75
N TYR A 72 -7.47 -9.50 -2.91
CA TYR A 72 -8.61 -9.98 -2.13
C TYR A 72 -9.09 -11.29 -2.72
N ILE A 73 -9.30 -12.31 -1.89
CA ILE A 73 -9.57 -13.66 -2.38
C ILE A 73 -11.02 -13.89 -2.82
N SER A 74 -11.94 -12.97 -2.48
CA SER A 74 -13.34 -13.07 -2.85
C SER A 74 -13.71 -11.96 -3.83
N ALA A 75 -14.58 -12.27 -4.79
CA ALA A 75 -15.15 -11.23 -5.65
C ALA A 75 -16.07 -10.35 -4.80
N LEU A 76 -15.99 -9.03 -5.00
CA LEU A 76 -16.87 -8.09 -4.32
C LEU A 76 -17.99 -7.67 -5.27
N GLU A 77 -19.24 -7.75 -4.78
CA GLU A 77 -20.38 -7.20 -5.46
C GLU A 77 -20.44 -5.69 -5.27
N PRO A 78 -21.12 -4.94 -6.14
CA PRO A 78 -21.27 -3.50 -5.93
C PRO A 78 -21.84 -3.19 -4.55
N GLY A 79 -21.19 -2.28 -3.82
CA GLY A 79 -21.59 -1.91 -2.47
C GLY A 79 -21.03 -2.76 -1.34
N GLU A 80 -20.39 -3.88 -1.66
CA GLU A 80 -19.72 -4.69 -0.65
C GLU A 80 -18.38 -4.07 -0.25
N VAL A 81 -17.95 -4.32 0.98
CA VAL A 81 -16.70 -3.83 1.54
C VAL A 81 -15.80 -5.02 1.84
N SER A 82 -14.53 -4.92 1.45
CA SER A 82 -13.55 -5.97 1.77
C SER A 82 -13.25 -6.00 3.27
N GLU A 83 -12.68 -7.10 3.73
CA GLU A 83 -12.11 -7.17 5.06
C GLU A 83 -10.89 -6.24 5.15
N MET A 84 -10.52 -5.86 6.37
CA MET A 84 -9.38 -4.97 6.61
C MET A 84 -8.08 -5.55 6.02
N LEU A 85 -7.27 -4.71 5.40
CA LEU A 85 -5.98 -5.10 4.85
C LEU A 85 -4.82 -4.61 5.71
N LEU A 86 -4.86 -3.38 6.16
CA LEU A 86 -3.77 -2.71 6.86
C LEU A 86 -4.27 -2.18 8.20
N LYS A 87 -3.57 -2.50 9.29
CA LYS A 87 -3.88 -1.97 10.62
C LYS A 87 -3.16 -0.67 10.88
N GLU A 88 -1.88 -0.61 10.53
CA GLU A 88 -1.03 0.52 10.87
C GLU A 88 0.13 0.65 9.90
N VAL A 89 0.55 1.87 9.65
CA VAL A 89 1.74 2.17 8.88
C VAL A 89 2.56 3.22 9.64
N THR A 90 3.87 3.05 9.66
CA THR A 90 4.78 3.97 10.36
C THR A 90 5.93 4.35 9.44
N TYR A 91 6.20 5.64 9.33
CA TYR A 91 7.38 6.14 8.64
C TYR A 91 8.52 6.30 9.64
N ASN A 92 9.66 5.66 9.38
CA ASN A 92 10.82 5.63 10.28
C ASN A 92 12.03 6.43 9.78
N GLY A 93 11.87 7.20 8.71
CA GLY A 93 12.94 8.02 8.19
C GLY A 93 12.95 9.43 8.77
N GLU A 94 13.84 10.26 8.26
CA GLU A 94 13.84 11.69 8.60
C GLU A 94 12.68 12.39 7.88
N LEU A 95 12.05 13.32 8.58
CA LEU A 95 10.99 14.14 8.01
C LEU A 95 11.55 15.56 7.78
N PRO A 96 11.88 15.93 6.55
CA PRO A 96 12.35 17.28 6.26
C PRO A 96 11.33 18.34 6.66
N GLU A 97 11.77 19.55 6.95
CA GLU A 97 10.86 20.65 7.28
C GLU A 97 9.83 20.88 6.17
N ASN A 98 8.62 21.24 6.58
CA ASN A 98 7.54 21.56 5.65
C ASN A 98 7.15 20.39 4.76
N THR A 99 7.28 19.16 5.28
CA THR A 99 6.83 17.95 4.61
C THR A 99 6.01 17.08 5.56
N HIS A 100 5.27 16.16 5.00
CA HIS A 100 4.53 15.16 5.77
C HIS A 100 4.53 13.82 5.03
N PHE A 101 4.28 12.75 5.78
CA PHE A 101 4.17 11.41 5.23
C PHE A 101 2.75 11.15 4.75
N GLU A 102 2.62 10.56 3.57
CA GLU A 102 1.35 10.04 3.05
C GLU A 102 1.52 8.61 2.59
N LEU A 103 0.53 7.79 2.88
CA LEU A 103 0.43 6.47 2.27
C LEU A 103 -0.64 6.53 1.19
N ARG A 104 -0.24 6.40 -0.05
CA ARG A 104 -1.17 6.34 -1.18
C ARG A 104 -1.52 4.88 -1.42
N VAL A 105 -2.78 4.64 -1.71
CA VAL A 105 -3.28 3.29 -1.96
C VAL A 105 -3.77 3.24 -3.40
N LEU A 106 -3.12 2.40 -4.20
CA LEU A 106 -3.54 2.17 -5.58
C LEU A 106 -4.37 0.89 -5.60
N ALA A 107 -5.63 1.02 -5.95
CA ALA A 107 -6.54 -0.11 -6.04
C ALA A 107 -6.97 -0.31 -7.50
N GLU A 108 -6.89 -1.54 -7.98
CA GLU A 108 -7.35 -1.92 -9.31
C GLU A 108 -8.39 -3.01 -9.20
N GLY A 109 -9.48 -2.86 -9.94
CA GLY A 109 -10.42 -3.96 -10.13
C GLY A 109 -9.82 -4.98 -11.10
N ILE A 110 -9.87 -6.25 -10.73
CA ILE A 110 -9.39 -7.34 -11.56
C ILE A 110 -10.55 -8.30 -11.74
N ALA A 111 -10.85 -8.70 -12.99
CA ALA A 111 -11.87 -9.69 -13.24
C ALA A 111 -11.50 -11.00 -12.53
N LYS A 112 -12.50 -11.71 -11.99
CA LYS A 112 -12.31 -12.94 -11.23
C LYS A 112 -11.43 -13.94 -11.97
N ALA A 113 -11.58 -14.07 -13.28
CA ALA A 113 -10.81 -14.99 -14.11
C ALA A 113 -9.34 -14.59 -14.24
N GLN A 114 -8.98 -13.36 -13.86
CA GLN A 114 -7.61 -12.84 -13.92
C GLN A 114 -6.89 -12.94 -12.59
N LEU A 115 -7.60 -13.29 -11.51
CA LEU A 115 -6.98 -13.45 -10.20
C LEU A 115 -6.19 -14.76 -10.16
N PRO A 116 -4.90 -14.70 -9.81
CA PRO A 116 -4.02 -15.89 -9.90
C PRO A 116 -4.39 -17.01 -8.94
N TYR A 117 -5.22 -16.76 -7.96
CA TYR A 117 -5.56 -17.72 -6.89
C TYR A 117 -6.98 -18.25 -6.99
N LEU A 118 -7.73 -17.89 -8.01
CA LEU A 118 -9.13 -18.28 -8.16
C LEU A 118 -9.38 -19.21 -9.36
N VAL A 119 -8.34 -19.80 -9.86
CA VAL A 119 -8.41 -20.70 -11.00
C VAL A 119 -8.54 -22.14 -10.52
#